data_bc464067e582c3eaa30cca40ced49170
#
_entry.id   bc464067e582c3eaa30cca40ced49170
#
_cell.length_a   1.000
_cell.length_b   1.000
_cell.length_c   1.000
_cell.angle_alpha   90.00
_cell.angle_beta   90.00
_cell.angle_gamma   90.00
#
_symmetry.space_group_name_H-M   'P 1'
#
loop_
_entity.id
_entity.type
_entity.pdbx_description
1 polymer ?
#
loop_
_entity_poly.entity_id
_entity_poly.type
_entity_poly.pdbx_seq_one_letter_code
_entity_poly.pdbx_strand_id
1 'polypeptide(L)'
;SMILFMGSCAGDGFDEETFSGGVTNTQLDSPKASDVAFEKLATTENNVKVTWSVVMGAGGYKFSMYIVDDPDHPVAVVKDSIVDGTAVVCPWVEDTNYKVEIAALGNEKLNNTASVSATEISWSTLVAATLVPNGTDLTTYFAEHPVTTGKDTEVAFELEAGGTYYISGDLNFGVNNVQLRGNKTRGNANVKFTAPASIITCGGGLALKFINFDCDVVTDGAFLKFGDVPEEILDTKRTDHGKVTN
;
A
#
# COMPACT_ATOMS: atom_id res chain seq x y z
N SER A 1 26.80 -4.09 4.51
CA SER A 1 26.83 -3.42 5.83
C SER A 1 26.11 -2.10 5.67
N MET A 2 24.83 -2.10 6.03
CA MET A 2 23.95 -0.93 5.90
C MET A 2 24.02 -0.19 7.23
N ILE A 3 24.66 0.97 7.25
CA ILE A 3 24.75 1.84 8.42
C ILE A 3 23.47 2.66 8.43
N LEU A 4 22.56 2.33 9.37
CA LEU A 4 21.39 3.11 9.66
C LEU A 4 21.82 4.37 10.40
N PHE A 5 21.88 5.51 9.73
CA PHE A 5 21.95 6.80 10.41
C PHE A 5 20.59 7.08 11.08
N MET A 6 20.49 6.66 12.33
CA MET A 6 19.47 7.16 13.24
C MET A 6 19.87 8.61 13.55
N GLY A 7 19.36 9.55 12.78
CA GLY A 7 19.40 10.96 13.14
C GLY A 7 18.54 11.15 14.40
N SER A 8 19.16 10.90 15.57
CA SER A 8 18.65 11.40 16.83
C SER A 8 18.69 12.92 16.73
N CYS A 9 17.56 13.57 16.50
CA CYS A 9 17.38 14.91 17.00
C CYS A 9 17.40 14.80 18.53
N ALA A 10 18.57 14.97 19.11
CA ALA A 10 18.71 15.32 20.50
C ALA A 10 18.19 16.78 20.66
N GLY A 11 16.88 16.95 20.63
CA GLY A 11 16.22 18.04 21.33
C GLY A 11 16.26 17.68 22.79
N ASP A 12 16.52 18.66 23.65
CA ASP A 12 16.44 18.55 25.11
C ASP A 12 15.24 17.66 25.45
N GLY A 13 15.52 16.60 26.23
CA GLY A 13 14.55 15.58 26.58
C GLY A 13 13.24 16.21 27.05
N PHE A 14 12.14 15.51 26.86
CA PHE A 14 10.80 15.95 27.31
C PHE A 14 10.93 16.70 28.59
N ASP A 15 10.58 17.98 28.61
CA ASP A 15 10.38 18.71 29.84
C ASP A 15 9.23 18.03 30.58
N GLU A 16 9.60 17.17 31.53
CA GLU A 16 8.68 16.26 32.22
C GLU A 16 7.54 17.01 32.87
N GLU A 17 7.76 18.24 33.28
CA GLU A 17 6.72 19.10 33.85
C GLU A 17 5.70 19.55 32.81
N THR A 18 6.12 19.74 31.55
CA THR A 18 5.24 20.20 30.47
C THR A 18 4.38 19.07 29.91
N PHE A 19 4.88 17.82 29.89
CA PHE A 19 4.17 16.68 29.33
C PHE A 19 3.52 15.75 30.36
N SER A 20 3.72 15.98 31.64
CA SER A 20 3.07 15.17 32.67
C SER A 20 1.54 15.35 32.66
N GLY A 21 1.06 16.55 32.33
CA GLY A 21 -0.36 16.91 32.40
C GLY A 21 -0.99 16.62 33.77
N GLY A 22 -0.19 16.46 34.81
CA GLY A 22 -0.64 16.01 36.13
C GLY A 22 -0.90 14.50 36.28
N VAL A 23 -0.55 13.72 35.25
CA VAL A 23 -0.74 12.25 35.21
C VAL A 23 0.41 11.59 35.98
N THR A 24 0.12 11.08 37.18
CA THR A 24 1.08 10.38 38.02
C THR A 24 0.43 9.17 38.69
N ASN A 25 1.25 8.23 39.16
CA ASN A 25 0.81 7.04 39.91
C ASN A 25 -0.27 6.22 39.17
N THR A 26 -0.14 6.07 37.88
CA THR A 26 -1.16 5.39 37.04
C THR A 26 -0.54 4.44 36.04
N GLN A 27 -1.35 3.51 35.57
CA GLN A 27 -1.06 2.72 34.37
C GLN A 27 -1.49 3.51 33.16
N LEU A 28 -0.56 3.65 32.18
CA LEU A 28 -0.82 4.39 30.96
C LEU A 28 -1.60 3.53 29.96
N ASP A 29 -2.37 4.20 29.11
CA ASP A 29 -2.92 3.62 27.88
C ASP A 29 -1.95 3.88 26.72
N SER A 30 -1.99 3.03 25.70
CA SER A 30 -1.31 3.29 24.42
C SER A 30 -2.00 4.43 23.65
N PRO A 31 -1.31 5.08 22.67
CA PRO A 31 -1.94 6.08 21.81
C PRO A 31 -3.22 5.55 21.17
N LYS A 32 -4.24 6.40 20.98
CA LYS A 32 -5.46 5.98 20.30
C LYS A 32 -5.17 5.69 18.82
N ALA A 33 -5.75 4.63 18.26
CA ALA A 33 -5.60 4.28 16.86
C ALA A 33 -6.06 5.41 15.92
N SER A 34 -7.10 6.17 16.32
CA SER A 34 -7.61 7.32 15.57
C SER A 34 -6.61 8.46 15.41
N ASP A 35 -5.62 8.53 16.30
CA ASP A 35 -4.63 9.61 16.36
C ASP A 35 -3.34 9.25 15.61
N VAL A 36 -3.28 8.03 15.06
CA VAL A 36 -2.12 7.57 14.27
C VAL A 36 -2.31 7.97 12.81
N ALA A 37 -1.33 8.67 12.26
CA ALA A 37 -1.32 9.12 10.88
C ALA A 37 -0.08 8.63 10.13
N PHE A 38 -0.26 8.39 8.83
CA PHE A 38 0.79 7.97 7.91
C PHE A 38 0.94 9.01 6.80
N GLU A 39 2.15 9.52 6.63
CA GLU A 39 2.50 10.49 5.60
C GLU A 39 3.65 9.95 4.75
N LYS A 40 3.39 9.63 3.47
CA LYS A 40 4.44 9.28 2.52
C LYS A 40 5.28 10.52 2.23
N LEU A 41 6.57 10.44 2.50
CA LEU A 41 7.48 11.56 2.30
C LEU A 41 7.89 11.67 0.83
N ALA A 42 7.90 12.90 0.29
CA ALA A 42 8.36 13.21 -1.05
C ALA A 42 9.90 13.25 -1.08
N THR A 43 10.55 12.11 -0.84
CA THR A 43 12.00 11.93 -0.86
C THR A 43 12.40 10.99 -1.99
N THR A 44 13.70 10.92 -2.30
CA THR A 44 14.25 9.98 -3.29
C THR A 44 14.12 8.51 -2.84
N GLU A 45 13.94 8.29 -1.55
CA GLU A 45 13.67 6.98 -0.95
C GLU A 45 12.20 6.89 -0.54
N ASN A 46 11.62 5.71 -0.67
CA ASN A 46 10.25 5.46 -0.23
C ASN A 46 10.20 5.40 1.30
N ASN A 47 9.95 6.55 1.92
CA ASN A 47 9.82 6.67 3.37
C ASN A 47 8.40 7.12 3.75
N VAL A 48 7.90 6.60 4.86
CA VAL A 48 6.65 7.00 5.50
C VAL A 48 6.95 7.53 6.90
N LYS A 49 6.37 8.67 7.23
CA LYS A 49 6.36 9.20 8.59
C LYS A 49 5.09 8.73 9.28
N VAL A 50 5.27 8.00 10.37
CA VAL A 50 4.17 7.57 11.26
C VAL A 50 4.17 8.50 12.45
N THR A 51 3.03 9.10 12.76
CA THR A 51 2.86 10.03 13.88
C THR A 51 1.68 9.62 14.74
N TRP A 52 1.71 10.01 16.02
CA TRP A 52 0.63 9.78 16.99
C TRP A 52 0.54 10.91 18.01
N SER A 53 -0.54 10.96 18.78
CA SER A 53 -0.72 11.96 19.84
C SER A 53 0.07 11.58 21.09
N VAL A 54 0.56 12.59 21.79
CA VAL A 54 1.26 12.42 23.07
C VAL A 54 0.33 11.74 24.09
N VAL A 55 0.86 10.71 24.75
CA VAL A 55 0.26 10.12 25.95
C VAL A 55 0.86 10.84 27.16
N MET A 56 0.02 11.61 27.85
CA MET A 56 0.47 12.37 29.02
C MET A 56 1.04 11.45 30.09
N GLY A 57 2.19 11.80 30.62
CA GLY A 57 2.89 11.03 31.62
C GLY A 57 3.68 9.83 31.15
N ALA A 58 3.78 9.62 29.83
CA ALA A 58 4.62 8.57 29.26
C ALA A 58 6.11 8.91 29.34
N GLY A 59 6.94 7.88 29.49
CA GLY A 59 8.41 7.99 29.45
C GLY A 59 8.99 7.74 28.06
N GLY A 60 8.16 7.68 27.03
CA GLY A 60 8.49 7.34 25.64
C GLY A 60 7.54 6.31 25.05
N TYR A 61 7.93 5.74 23.92
CA TYR A 61 7.10 4.75 23.21
C TYR A 61 7.96 3.60 22.71
N LYS A 62 7.35 2.42 22.63
CA LYS A 62 7.88 1.27 21.91
C LYS A 62 7.13 1.16 20.59
N PHE A 63 7.86 1.20 19.50
CA PHE A 63 7.33 1.18 18.14
C PHE A 63 7.80 -0.07 17.38
N SER A 64 6.88 -0.72 16.67
CA SER A 64 7.20 -1.77 15.72
C SER A 64 6.36 -1.60 14.44
N MET A 65 6.93 -2.01 13.30
CA MET A 65 6.26 -2.05 12.01
C MET A 65 6.59 -3.36 11.30
N TYR A 66 5.59 -4.04 10.82
CA TYR A 66 5.71 -5.34 10.14
C TYR A 66 5.02 -5.33 8.80
N ILE A 67 5.61 -6.03 7.81
CA ILE A 67 4.90 -6.44 6.60
C ILE A 67 4.05 -7.65 6.96
N VAL A 68 2.76 -7.59 6.61
CA VAL A 68 1.75 -8.62 6.92
C VAL A 68 1.01 -9.09 5.68
N ASP A 69 1.66 -9.07 4.52
CA ASP A 69 1.12 -9.67 3.29
C ASP A 69 0.81 -11.17 3.49
N ASP A 70 1.65 -11.85 4.26
CA ASP A 70 1.37 -13.16 4.86
C ASP A 70 1.17 -12.96 6.37
N PRO A 71 -0.08 -13.00 6.87
CA PRO A 71 -0.35 -12.75 8.28
C PRO A 71 0.21 -13.81 9.22
N ASP A 72 0.47 -15.02 8.71
CA ASP A 72 1.05 -16.10 9.51
C ASP A 72 2.58 -15.97 9.65
N HIS A 73 3.22 -15.19 8.76
CA HIS A 73 4.66 -14.97 8.75
C HIS A 73 5.00 -13.47 8.61
N PRO A 74 4.68 -12.63 9.61
CA PRO A 74 4.98 -11.21 9.56
C PRO A 74 6.50 -10.95 9.50
N VAL A 75 6.91 -10.02 8.64
CA VAL A 75 8.31 -9.63 8.48
C VAL A 75 8.55 -8.26 9.11
N ALA A 76 9.47 -8.17 10.07
CA ALA A 76 9.75 -6.91 10.74
C ALA A 76 10.48 -5.92 9.81
N VAL A 77 9.94 -4.71 9.68
CA VAL A 77 10.60 -3.53 9.10
C VAL A 77 11.34 -2.78 10.21
N VAL A 78 10.65 -2.55 11.32
CA VAL A 78 11.18 -2.02 12.57
C VAL A 78 10.63 -2.89 13.69
N LYS A 79 11.47 -3.23 14.67
CA LYS A 79 11.04 -4.06 15.80
C LYS A 79 11.52 -3.46 17.12
N ASP A 80 10.58 -3.29 18.06
CA ASP A 80 10.82 -2.89 19.44
C ASP A 80 11.71 -1.63 19.56
N SER A 81 11.57 -0.68 18.64
CA SER A 81 12.32 0.59 18.69
C SER A 81 11.79 1.47 19.81
N ILE A 82 12.68 1.95 20.65
CA ILE A 82 12.34 2.91 21.71
C ILE A 82 12.46 4.32 21.14
N VAL A 83 11.41 5.11 21.33
CA VAL A 83 11.27 6.46 20.76
C VAL A 83 10.85 7.43 21.85
N ASP A 84 11.55 8.54 21.97
CA ASP A 84 11.21 9.59 22.95
C ASP A 84 10.13 10.55 22.42
N GLY A 85 9.98 10.64 21.09
CA GLY A 85 8.98 11.47 20.41
C GLY A 85 7.74 10.71 19.95
N THR A 86 6.87 11.43 19.26
CA THR A 86 5.60 10.91 18.71
C THR A 86 5.64 10.72 17.19
N ALA A 87 6.82 10.48 16.63
CA ALA A 87 7.02 10.24 15.22
C ALA A 87 8.16 9.28 14.94
N VAL A 88 7.99 8.43 13.91
CA VAL A 88 9.03 7.55 13.37
C VAL A 88 8.99 7.63 11.85
N VAL A 89 10.15 7.62 11.22
CA VAL A 89 10.27 7.49 9.76
C VAL A 89 10.76 6.09 9.42
N CYS A 90 9.99 5.40 8.59
CA CYS A 90 10.26 4.01 8.18
C CYS A 90 10.29 3.89 6.66
N PRO A 91 11.07 2.95 6.10
CA PRO A 91 10.96 2.60 4.69
C PRO A 91 9.62 1.88 4.43
N TRP A 92 9.10 2.05 3.21
CA TRP A 92 7.93 1.31 2.75
C TRP A 92 8.16 0.76 1.33
N VAL A 93 7.42 -0.26 0.97
CA VAL A 93 7.42 -0.91 -0.35
C VAL A 93 6.03 -0.80 -0.96
N GLU A 94 5.96 -0.67 -2.28
CA GLU A 94 4.68 -0.68 -3.02
C GLU A 94 3.96 -2.02 -2.86
N ASP A 95 2.64 -1.99 -3.05
CA ASP A 95 1.77 -3.18 -3.05
C ASP A 95 1.93 -4.05 -1.79
N THR A 96 2.00 -3.42 -0.62
CA THR A 96 2.35 -4.10 0.64
C THR A 96 1.41 -3.69 1.75
N ASN A 97 1.00 -4.69 2.55
CA ASN A 97 0.21 -4.50 3.76
C ASN A 97 1.12 -4.45 4.98
N TYR A 98 0.85 -3.52 5.88
CA TYR A 98 1.61 -3.30 7.10
C TYR A 98 0.72 -3.36 8.34
N LYS A 99 1.33 -3.78 9.45
CA LYS A 99 0.82 -3.61 10.80
C LYS A 99 1.83 -2.77 11.59
N VAL A 100 1.34 -1.74 12.27
CA VAL A 100 2.12 -0.92 13.19
C VAL A 100 1.63 -1.15 14.60
N GLU A 101 2.57 -1.27 15.54
CA GLU A 101 2.32 -1.44 16.96
C GLU A 101 3.00 -0.31 17.72
N ILE A 102 2.23 0.38 18.60
CA ILE A 102 2.73 1.49 19.41
C ILE A 102 2.27 1.28 20.85
N ALA A 103 3.22 1.19 21.79
CA ALA A 103 2.96 1.06 23.21
C ALA A 103 3.57 2.24 23.97
N ALA A 104 2.85 2.80 24.95
CA ALA A 104 3.40 3.81 25.84
C ALA A 104 4.30 3.15 26.90
N LEU A 105 5.48 3.71 27.11
CA LEU A 105 6.42 3.30 28.14
C LEU A 105 6.12 4.00 29.46
N GLY A 106 6.39 3.31 30.57
CA GLY A 106 6.27 3.88 31.90
C GLY A 106 7.24 5.04 32.13
N ASN A 107 6.92 5.87 33.10
CA ASN A 107 7.78 6.96 33.57
C ASN A 107 8.01 6.80 35.07
N GLU A 108 9.20 6.38 35.45
CA GLU A 108 9.55 6.11 36.84
C GLU A 108 9.46 7.35 37.72
N LYS A 109 9.83 8.53 37.19
CA LYS A 109 9.80 9.79 37.93
C LYS A 109 8.37 10.23 38.30
N LEU A 110 7.40 9.85 37.48
CA LEU A 110 5.98 10.11 37.70
C LEU A 110 5.27 8.91 38.34
N ASN A 111 5.99 7.83 38.62
CA ASN A 111 5.44 6.56 39.11
C ASN A 111 4.33 6.00 38.18
N ASN A 112 4.47 6.20 36.88
CA ASN A 112 3.55 5.68 35.89
C ASN A 112 4.09 4.36 35.30
N THR A 113 3.22 3.36 35.13
CA THR A 113 3.56 2.09 34.51
C THR A 113 3.20 2.09 33.01
N ALA A 114 3.92 1.29 32.24
CA ALA A 114 3.69 1.15 30.80
C ALA A 114 2.26 0.65 30.48
N SER A 115 1.81 0.90 29.26
CA SER A 115 0.55 0.34 28.77
C SER A 115 0.60 -1.19 28.75
N VAL A 116 -0.54 -1.84 29.01
CA VAL A 116 -0.67 -3.31 29.04
C VAL A 116 -0.52 -3.88 27.65
N SER A 117 -1.06 -3.19 26.64
CA SER A 117 -1.06 -3.62 25.24
C SER A 117 -0.64 -2.48 24.33
N ALA A 118 -0.06 -2.82 23.21
CA ALA A 118 0.17 -1.88 22.12
C ALA A 118 -1.14 -1.55 21.40
N THR A 119 -1.22 -0.36 20.84
CA THR A 119 -2.22 -0.05 19.80
C THR A 119 -1.74 -0.63 18.48
N GLU A 120 -2.59 -1.40 17.83
CA GLU A 120 -2.34 -1.99 16.52
C GLU A 120 -3.08 -1.23 15.43
N ILE A 121 -2.38 -0.86 14.38
CA ILE A 121 -2.94 -0.14 13.23
C ILE A 121 -2.52 -0.85 11.95
N SER A 122 -3.49 -1.09 11.06
CA SER A 122 -3.22 -1.55 9.70
C SER A 122 -2.99 -0.37 8.76
N TRP A 123 -1.99 -0.48 7.92
CA TRP A 123 -1.70 0.45 6.84
C TRP A 123 -1.36 -0.32 5.57
N SER A 124 -1.77 0.20 4.40
CA SER A 124 -1.51 -0.46 3.12
C SER A 124 -1.06 0.54 2.07
N THR A 125 -0.12 0.12 1.24
CA THR A 125 0.31 0.84 0.04
C THR A 125 -0.38 0.34 -1.23
N LEU A 126 -1.22 -0.70 -1.11
CA LEU A 126 -2.06 -1.18 -2.19
C LEU A 126 -3.13 -0.15 -2.57
N VAL A 127 -3.36 0.03 -3.86
CA VAL A 127 -4.55 0.73 -4.35
C VAL A 127 -5.77 -0.10 -3.98
N ALA A 128 -6.81 0.54 -3.44
CA ALA A 128 -8.07 -0.13 -3.15
C ALA A 128 -8.64 -0.77 -4.43
N ALA A 129 -9.02 -2.05 -4.37
CA ALA A 129 -9.43 -2.80 -5.55
C ALA A 129 -10.85 -3.35 -5.43
N THR A 130 -11.53 -3.44 -6.57
CA THR A 130 -12.73 -4.24 -6.72
C THR A 130 -12.36 -5.68 -6.97
N LEU A 131 -12.88 -6.61 -6.16
CA LEU A 131 -12.65 -8.03 -6.37
C LEU A 131 -13.47 -8.53 -7.56
N VAL A 132 -12.80 -9.20 -8.49
CA VAL A 132 -13.43 -9.90 -9.62
C VAL A 132 -13.57 -11.38 -9.26
N PRO A 133 -14.77 -11.98 -9.30
CA PRO A 133 -14.98 -13.37 -8.91
C PRO A 133 -14.19 -14.35 -9.79
N ASN A 134 -13.71 -15.44 -9.19
CA ASN A 134 -13.06 -16.53 -9.92
C ASN A 134 -13.99 -17.14 -11.00
N GLY A 135 -13.42 -17.55 -12.11
CA GLY A 135 -14.15 -18.12 -13.25
C GLY A 135 -14.72 -17.09 -14.22
N THR A 136 -14.53 -15.81 -13.97
CA THR A 136 -15.07 -14.71 -14.77
C THR A 136 -14.39 -14.60 -16.14
N ASP A 137 -15.16 -14.37 -17.19
CA ASP A 137 -14.67 -13.85 -18.47
C ASP A 137 -14.52 -12.32 -18.33
N LEU A 138 -13.27 -11.86 -18.37
CA LEU A 138 -12.93 -10.45 -18.17
C LEU A 138 -13.47 -9.56 -19.30
N THR A 139 -13.58 -10.09 -20.53
CA THR A 139 -14.16 -9.33 -21.65
C THR A 139 -15.63 -8.99 -21.38
N THR A 140 -16.40 -9.96 -20.94
CA THR A 140 -17.81 -9.77 -20.55
C THR A 140 -17.94 -8.88 -19.32
N TYR A 141 -17.10 -9.15 -18.29
CA TYR A 141 -17.12 -8.38 -17.06
C TYR A 141 -16.91 -6.88 -17.29
N PHE A 142 -15.89 -6.50 -18.04
CA PHE A 142 -15.61 -5.09 -18.30
C PHE A 142 -16.55 -4.46 -19.35
N ALA A 143 -17.23 -5.25 -20.15
CA ALA A 143 -18.35 -4.75 -20.97
C ALA A 143 -19.56 -4.35 -20.12
N GLU A 144 -19.84 -5.12 -19.06
CA GLU A 144 -20.93 -4.85 -18.11
C GLU A 144 -20.54 -3.80 -17.04
N HIS A 145 -19.24 -3.70 -16.72
CA HIS A 145 -18.69 -2.79 -15.71
C HIS A 145 -17.59 -1.89 -16.35
N PRO A 146 -17.97 -0.99 -17.28
CA PRO A 146 -16.99 -0.18 -17.99
C PRO A 146 -16.24 0.76 -17.05
N VAL A 147 -14.92 0.86 -17.24
CA VAL A 147 -14.08 1.83 -16.52
C VAL A 147 -14.17 3.17 -17.25
N THR A 148 -14.49 4.23 -16.50
CA THR A 148 -14.71 5.59 -17.04
C THR A 148 -14.02 6.68 -16.22
N THR A 149 -13.00 6.31 -15.43
CA THR A 149 -12.31 7.22 -14.49
C THR A 149 -11.29 8.13 -15.15
N GLY A 150 -10.90 7.85 -16.40
CA GLY A 150 -9.88 8.60 -17.11
C GLY A 150 -8.45 8.27 -16.65
N LYS A 151 -7.48 9.00 -17.21
CA LYS A 151 -6.04 8.75 -17.01
C LYS A 151 -5.49 9.19 -15.65
N ASP A 152 -6.16 10.11 -14.99
CA ASP A 152 -5.65 10.76 -13.78
C ASP A 152 -6.07 10.05 -12.48
N THR A 153 -7.00 9.09 -12.58
CA THR A 153 -7.46 8.29 -11.44
C THR A 153 -7.19 6.81 -11.69
N GLU A 154 -6.25 6.26 -10.93
CA GLU A 154 -5.98 4.83 -10.97
C GLU A 154 -7.10 4.05 -10.27
N VAL A 155 -7.63 3.04 -10.96
CA VAL A 155 -8.57 2.07 -10.40
C VAL A 155 -7.98 0.68 -10.47
N ALA A 156 -8.18 -0.11 -9.41
CA ALA A 156 -7.64 -1.45 -9.34
C ALA A 156 -8.75 -2.50 -9.31
N PHE A 157 -8.49 -3.61 -9.98
CA PHE A 157 -9.30 -4.83 -9.94
C PHE A 157 -8.43 -5.97 -9.46
N GLU A 158 -8.89 -6.69 -8.45
CA GLU A 158 -8.18 -7.81 -7.87
C GLU A 158 -8.80 -9.13 -8.31
N LEU A 159 -7.95 -10.01 -8.82
CA LEU A 159 -8.26 -11.37 -9.16
C LEU A 159 -7.93 -12.27 -7.96
N GLU A 160 -8.80 -13.24 -7.66
CA GLU A 160 -8.60 -14.15 -6.54
C GLU A 160 -7.28 -14.93 -6.66
N ALA A 161 -6.63 -15.18 -5.54
CA ALA A 161 -5.39 -15.94 -5.47
C ALA A 161 -5.55 -17.34 -6.08
N GLY A 162 -4.71 -17.67 -7.06
CA GLY A 162 -4.77 -18.95 -7.77
C GLY A 162 -6.01 -19.12 -8.64
N GLY A 163 -6.89 -18.12 -8.74
CA GLY A 163 -8.10 -18.16 -9.55
C GLY A 163 -7.80 -18.25 -11.05
N THR A 164 -8.79 -18.72 -11.81
CA THR A 164 -8.71 -18.82 -13.27
C THR A 164 -9.74 -17.89 -13.91
N TYR A 165 -9.30 -17.11 -14.89
CA TYR A 165 -10.08 -16.10 -15.59
C TYR A 165 -9.92 -16.29 -17.10
N TYR A 166 -10.81 -15.69 -17.90
CA TYR A 166 -10.81 -15.86 -19.34
C TYR A 166 -10.84 -14.50 -20.03
N ILE A 167 -10.25 -14.43 -21.23
CA ILE A 167 -10.35 -13.31 -22.17
C ILE A 167 -10.84 -13.90 -23.51
N SER A 168 -12.09 -13.60 -23.86
CA SER A 168 -12.75 -14.13 -25.06
C SER A 168 -12.82 -13.13 -26.22
N GLY A 169 -12.34 -11.89 -26.02
CA GLY A 169 -12.31 -10.81 -27.00
C GLY A 169 -11.40 -9.69 -26.52
N ASP A 170 -11.22 -8.66 -27.32
CA ASP A 170 -10.39 -7.52 -26.95
C ASP A 170 -10.86 -6.86 -25.65
N LEU A 171 -9.92 -6.63 -24.75
CA LEU A 171 -10.12 -5.98 -23.47
C LEU A 171 -9.53 -4.57 -23.55
N ASN A 172 -10.34 -3.60 -23.96
CA ASN A 172 -9.89 -2.24 -24.21
C ASN A 172 -10.22 -1.30 -23.04
N PHE A 173 -9.19 -0.89 -22.32
CA PHE A 173 -9.30 0.08 -21.22
C PHE A 173 -9.24 1.54 -21.70
N GLY A 174 -8.98 1.79 -22.98
CA GLY A 174 -8.95 3.13 -23.56
C GLY A 174 -7.95 4.02 -22.84
N VAL A 175 -8.41 5.18 -22.41
CA VAL A 175 -7.62 6.23 -21.75
C VAL A 175 -7.60 6.09 -20.22
N ASN A 176 -8.23 5.05 -19.68
CA ASN A 176 -8.32 4.87 -18.23
C ASN A 176 -7.00 4.35 -17.66
N ASN A 177 -6.74 4.70 -16.40
CA ASN A 177 -5.60 4.20 -15.65
C ASN A 177 -6.05 3.00 -14.80
N VAL A 178 -5.70 1.80 -15.25
CA VAL A 178 -6.22 0.54 -14.70
C VAL A 178 -5.09 -0.32 -14.16
N GLN A 179 -5.27 -0.83 -12.97
CA GLN A 179 -4.47 -1.89 -12.39
C GLN A 179 -5.31 -3.18 -12.35
N LEU A 180 -4.85 -4.23 -13.04
CA LEU A 180 -5.37 -5.58 -12.91
C LEU A 180 -4.30 -6.40 -12.16
N ARG A 181 -4.65 -6.94 -11.00
CA ARG A 181 -3.67 -7.65 -10.18
C ARG A 181 -4.22 -8.96 -9.60
N GLY A 182 -3.35 -9.95 -9.50
CA GLY A 182 -3.56 -11.12 -8.65
C GLY A 182 -3.12 -10.86 -7.20
N ASN A 183 -2.86 -11.92 -6.46
CA ASN A 183 -2.37 -11.84 -5.09
C ASN A 183 -0.86 -12.13 -5.02
N LYS A 184 -0.13 -11.23 -4.37
CA LYS A 184 1.34 -11.25 -4.29
C LYS A 184 1.89 -12.48 -3.53
N THR A 185 1.19 -12.93 -2.50
CA THR A 185 1.71 -13.93 -1.55
C THR A 185 0.94 -15.26 -1.57
N ARG A 186 -0.33 -15.24 -1.97
CA ARG A 186 -1.21 -16.43 -1.97
C ARG A 186 -1.28 -17.15 -3.31
N GLY A 187 -0.57 -16.67 -4.31
CA GLY A 187 -0.48 -17.21 -5.64
C GLY A 187 -1.06 -16.30 -6.73
N ASN A 188 -0.37 -16.27 -7.88
CA ASN A 188 -0.80 -15.50 -9.04
C ASN A 188 -2.16 -15.99 -9.53
N ALA A 189 -2.98 -15.08 -10.05
CA ALA A 189 -4.16 -15.44 -10.83
C ALA A 189 -3.73 -15.96 -12.20
N ASN A 190 -4.52 -16.86 -12.80
CA ASN A 190 -4.28 -17.40 -14.12
C ASN A 190 -5.31 -16.83 -15.10
N VAL A 191 -4.87 -16.10 -16.10
CA VAL A 191 -5.72 -15.52 -17.13
C VAL A 191 -5.45 -16.21 -18.44
N LYS A 192 -6.47 -16.85 -18.99
CA LYS A 192 -6.40 -17.63 -20.23
C LYS A 192 -7.12 -16.91 -21.37
N PHE A 193 -6.43 -16.65 -22.45
CA PHE A 193 -7.07 -16.25 -23.70
C PHE A 193 -7.80 -17.44 -24.32
N THR A 194 -9.07 -17.25 -24.67
CA THR A 194 -9.90 -18.26 -25.33
C THR A 194 -10.15 -17.93 -26.81
N ALA A 195 -9.73 -16.75 -27.24
CA ALA A 195 -9.73 -16.29 -28.62
C ALA A 195 -8.50 -15.44 -28.92
N PRO A 196 -8.09 -15.25 -30.18
CA PRO A 196 -7.09 -14.26 -30.57
C PRO A 196 -7.59 -12.86 -30.23
N ALA A 197 -7.07 -12.29 -29.14
CA ALA A 197 -7.51 -11.02 -28.56
C ALA A 197 -6.35 -10.28 -27.91
N SER A 198 -6.57 -9.04 -27.53
CA SER A 198 -5.56 -8.19 -26.88
C SER A 198 -6.11 -7.44 -25.70
N ILE A 199 -5.24 -7.17 -24.73
CA ILE A 199 -5.46 -6.13 -23.73
C ILE A 199 -4.93 -4.83 -24.32
N ILE A 200 -5.73 -3.76 -24.31
CA ILE A 200 -5.45 -2.52 -25.04
C ILE A 200 -5.51 -1.33 -24.08
N THR A 201 -4.53 -0.45 -24.16
CA THR A 201 -4.55 0.87 -23.52
C THR A 201 -4.28 1.96 -24.56
N CYS A 202 -4.96 3.10 -24.45
CA CYS A 202 -4.92 4.21 -25.41
C CYS A 202 -4.53 5.51 -24.71
N GLY A 203 -3.31 5.60 -24.15
CA GLY A 203 -2.80 6.77 -23.43
C GLY A 203 -3.15 6.83 -21.94
N GLY A 204 -3.87 5.83 -21.43
CA GLY A 204 -4.04 5.61 -19.98
C GLY A 204 -2.85 4.85 -19.37
N GLY A 205 -2.90 4.61 -18.08
CA GLY A 205 -2.00 3.69 -17.38
C GLY A 205 -2.55 2.27 -17.42
N LEU A 206 -1.67 1.28 -17.53
CA LEU A 206 -2.03 -0.12 -17.38
C LEU A 206 -0.98 -0.83 -16.53
N ALA A 207 -1.39 -1.37 -15.38
CA ALA A 207 -0.57 -2.20 -14.54
C ALA A 207 -1.14 -3.63 -14.50
N LEU A 208 -0.31 -4.60 -14.86
CA LEU A 208 -0.63 -6.03 -14.82
C LEU A 208 0.33 -6.69 -13.83
N LYS A 209 -0.18 -7.07 -12.64
CA LYS A 209 0.67 -7.53 -11.54
C LYS A 209 0.21 -8.88 -11.01
N PHE A 210 1.16 -9.79 -10.73
CA PHE A 210 0.90 -11.08 -10.09
C PHE A 210 -0.12 -11.95 -10.86
N ILE A 211 0.00 -11.95 -12.19
CA ILE A 211 -0.87 -12.67 -13.11
C ILE A 211 -0.02 -13.54 -14.04
N ASN A 212 -0.44 -14.77 -14.22
CA ASN A 212 0.07 -15.66 -15.27
C ASN A 212 -0.87 -15.59 -16.46
N PHE A 213 -0.36 -15.27 -17.65
CA PHE A 213 -1.13 -15.23 -18.89
C PHE A 213 -0.86 -16.49 -19.71
N ASP A 214 -1.93 -17.19 -20.10
CA ASP A 214 -1.92 -18.25 -21.11
C ASP A 214 -2.38 -17.62 -22.43
N CYS A 215 -1.43 -17.42 -23.33
CA CYS A 215 -1.62 -16.76 -24.62
C CYS A 215 -1.52 -17.73 -25.81
N ASP A 216 -1.68 -19.04 -25.61
CA ASP A 216 -1.47 -20.07 -26.63
C ASP A 216 -2.31 -19.85 -27.91
N VAL A 217 -3.50 -19.26 -27.76
CA VAL A 217 -4.39 -18.95 -28.89
C VAL A 217 -4.10 -17.61 -29.57
N VAL A 218 -3.21 -16.79 -29.01
CA VAL A 218 -2.84 -15.49 -29.60
C VAL A 218 -1.70 -15.68 -30.59
N THR A 219 -2.01 -16.27 -31.75
CA THR A 219 -1.02 -16.64 -32.78
C THR A 219 -0.68 -15.50 -33.74
N ASP A 220 -1.61 -14.56 -33.94
CA ASP A 220 -1.44 -13.39 -34.77
C ASP A 220 -1.61 -12.10 -33.94
N GLY A 221 -0.57 -11.29 -33.87
CA GLY A 221 -0.58 -10.04 -33.17
C GLY A 221 0.07 -10.12 -31.77
N ALA A 222 -0.40 -9.30 -30.84
CA ALA A 222 0.13 -9.19 -29.50
C ALA A 222 -0.99 -9.28 -28.46
N PHE A 223 -0.73 -9.97 -27.34
CA PHE A 223 -1.69 -10.01 -26.23
C PHE A 223 -1.84 -8.64 -25.53
N LEU A 224 -0.88 -7.74 -25.71
CA LEU A 224 -0.87 -6.38 -25.18
C LEU A 224 -0.60 -5.38 -26.29
N LYS A 225 -1.46 -4.37 -26.42
CA LYS A 225 -1.37 -3.34 -27.45
C LYS A 225 -1.52 -1.92 -26.89
N PHE A 226 -0.77 -1.00 -27.48
CA PHE A 226 -1.04 0.43 -27.37
C PHE A 226 -1.92 0.83 -28.55
N GLY A 227 -3.15 1.25 -28.26
CA GLY A 227 -4.08 1.81 -29.25
C GLY A 227 -3.82 3.29 -29.52
N ASP A 228 -4.57 3.84 -30.44
CA ASP A 228 -4.49 5.25 -30.78
C ASP A 228 -4.95 6.11 -29.60
N VAL A 229 -4.16 7.14 -29.30
CA VAL A 229 -4.48 8.11 -28.24
C VAL A 229 -5.38 9.18 -28.83
N PRO A 230 -6.59 9.41 -28.24
CA PRO A 230 -7.48 10.48 -28.70
C PRO A 230 -6.80 11.87 -28.61
N GLU A 231 -7.02 12.72 -29.62
CA GLU A 231 -6.37 14.05 -29.71
C GLU A 231 -6.62 14.92 -28.47
N GLU A 232 -7.82 14.84 -27.88
CA GLU A 232 -8.19 15.59 -26.68
C GLU A 232 -7.36 15.23 -25.44
N ILE A 233 -6.65 14.10 -25.46
CA ILE A 233 -5.81 13.61 -24.35
C ILE A 233 -4.34 13.87 -24.63
N LEU A 234 -3.97 14.17 -25.86
CA LEU A 234 -2.63 14.57 -26.24
C LEU A 234 -2.30 15.94 -25.63
N ASP A 235 -1.81 15.93 -24.42
CA ASP A 235 -1.18 17.12 -23.85
C ASP A 235 0.16 17.33 -24.53
N THR A 236 0.30 18.43 -25.26
CA THR A 236 1.53 18.79 -26.00
C THR A 236 2.76 18.94 -25.09
N LYS A 237 2.58 18.91 -23.79
CA LYS A 237 3.65 18.93 -22.78
C LYS A 237 4.03 17.54 -22.26
N ARG A 238 3.25 16.49 -22.57
CA ARG A 238 3.54 15.12 -22.18
C ARG A 238 4.26 14.37 -23.30
N THR A 239 5.36 13.77 -22.92
CA THR A 239 6.15 12.89 -23.83
C THR A 239 5.82 11.41 -23.64
N ASP A 240 5.03 11.06 -22.61
CA ASP A 240 4.60 9.69 -22.32
C ASP A 240 3.12 9.50 -22.68
N HIS A 241 2.84 8.53 -23.51
CA HIS A 241 1.51 8.19 -24.03
C HIS A 241 0.84 7.05 -23.25
N GLY A 242 1.24 6.85 -22.03
CA GLY A 242 0.77 5.78 -21.15
C GLY A 242 1.92 4.92 -20.64
N LYS A 243 1.65 4.19 -19.57
CA LYS A 243 2.63 3.33 -18.92
C LYS A 243 2.04 1.97 -18.65
N VAL A 244 2.73 0.92 -19.06
CA VAL A 244 2.46 -0.45 -18.65
C VAL A 244 3.49 -0.85 -17.61
N THR A 245 3.06 -1.34 -16.47
CA THR A 245 3.92 -1.87 -15.42
C THR A 245 3.56 -3.33 -15.12
N ASN A 246 4.58 -4.11 -14.84
CA ASN A 246 4.47 -5.52 -14.46
C ASN A 246 5.07 -5.72 -13.05
#